data_e773567147644e762884cff1c03698e6
#
_entry.id   e773567147644e762884cff1c03698e6
#
_cell.length_a   1.000
_cell.length_b   1.000
_cell.length_c   1.000
_cell.angle_alpha   90.00
_cell.angle_beta   90.00
_cell.angle_gamma   90.00
#
_symmetry.space_group_name_H-M   'P 1'
#
loop_
_entity.id
_entity.type
_entity.pdbx_description
1 polymer ?
#
loop_
_entity_poly.entity_id
_entity_poly.type
_entity_poly.pdbx_seq_one_letter_code
_entity_poly.pdbx_strand_id
1 'polypeptide(L)'
;MTQTTQNAQAETKTTLVIGGTGKTGRKVAERLAGKGLPVRIGSRNADRPFVWEDPATWAGALEGVGAVYITYYPDLGFPGGAEAVGEFSAFAVAHGARRLVLLSGRGEEGAQAGEEKMKESGADWTVVRASWFNQNFNESFFLEPVLAGELALPTGDAVEPFVDTDDIADVAVAALTGDQHIGKTYELSGPRLLSFQDVATELSKATGRDISYIPVSIDDYRAALAEHGQPVEFADLFGLILDGRNAYLVHGVEEALGRKPRDFSDFARDAAASGVWNV
;
A
#
# COMPACT_ATOMS: atom_id res chain seq x y z
N MET A 1 56.93 2.83 -7.10
CA MET A 1 55.91 1.99 -6.46
C MET A 1 54.60 2.76 -6.52
N THR A 2 53.80 2.51 -7.52
CA THR A 2 52.51 3.22 -7.75
C THR A 2 51.42 2.38 -7.07
N GLN A 3 50.87 2.87 -5.96
CA GLN A 3 49.70 2.28 -5.33
C GLN A 3 48.48 2.61 -6.17
N THR A 4 47.94 1.58 -6.84
CA THR A 4 46.63 1.63 -7.50
C THR A 4 45.59 1.49 -6.40
N THR A 5 44.98 2.60 -6.02
CA THR A 5 43.81 2.61 -5.15
C THR A 5 42.64 2.09 -5.99
N GLN A 6 42.29 0.81 -5.83
CA GLN A 6 41.03 0.26 -6.32
C GLN A 6 39.91 0.88 -5.49
N ASN A 7 39.23 1.86 -6.05
CA ASN A 7 37.91 2.31 -5.58
C ASN A 7 36.95 1.15 -5.84
N ALA A 8 36.72 0.31 -4.84
CA ALA A 8 35.60 -0.61 -4.85
C ALA A 8 34.33 0.24 -4.75
N GLN A 9 33.73 0.58 -5.88
CA GLN A 9 32.35 1.03 -5.90
C GLN A 9 31.51 -0.09 -5.25
N ALA A 10 30.92 0.21 -4.07
CA ALA A 10 29.99 -0.71 -3.45
C ALA A 10 28.88 -0.99 -4.48
N GLU A 11 28.79 -2.24 -4.95
CA GLU A 11 27.73 -2.65 -5.86
C GLU A 11 26.39 -2.30 -5.25
N THR A 12 25.62 -1.45 -5.93
CA THR A 12 24.28 -1.07 -5.48
C THR A 12 23.40 -2.32 -5.53
N LYS A 13 23.07 -2.85 -4.36
CA LYS A 13 22.24 -4.06 -4.25
C LYS A 13 20.85 -3.82 -4.80
N THR A 14 20.27 -4.88 -5.38
CA THR A 14 18.89 -4.85 -5.91
C THR A 14 17.88 -4.64 -4.79
N THR A 15 16.84 -3.87 -5.07
CA THR A 15 15.63 -3.79 -4.24
C THR A 15 14.57 -4.74 -4.79
N LEU A 16 14.11 -5.69 -3.97
CA LEU A 16 12.95 -6.53 -4.28
C LEU A 16 11.67 -5.77 -3.92
N VAL A 17 10.75 -5.66 -4.86
CA VAL A 17 9.43 -5.04 -4.65
C VAL A 17 8.37 -6.14 -4.73
N ILE A 18 7.95 -6.65 -3.58
CA ILE A 18 6.87 -7.64 -3.49
C ILE A 18 5.54 -6.93 -3.81
N GLY A 19 4.70 -7.59 -4.62
CA GLY A 19 3.50 -6.94 -5.14
C GLY A 19 3.80 -5.81 -6.13
N GLY A 20 4.94 -5.87 -6.83
CA GLY A 20 5.44 -4.84 -7.74
C GLY A 20 4.57 -4.56 -8.97
N THR A 21 3.49 -5.31 -9.17
CA THR A 21 2.45 -5.06 -10.19
C THR A 21 1.17 -4.44 -9.62
N GLY A 22 1.08 -4.33 -8.28
CA GLY A 22 -0.08 -3.77 -7.58
C GLY A 22 -0.03 -2.25 -7.44
N LYS A 23 -1.06 -1.68 -6.81
CA LYS A 23 -1.30 -0.21 -6.68
C LYS A 23 -0.11 0.58 -6.13
N THR A 24 0.53 0.07 -5.08
CA THR A 24 1.67 0.74 -4.44
C THR A 24 2.99 0.23 -4.98
N GLY A 25 3.14 -1.09 -5.14
CA GLY A 25 4.40 -1.71 -5.54
C GLY A 25 4.90 -1.25 -6.92
N ARG A 26 4.01 -1.13 -7.94
CA ARG A 26 4.42 -0.62 -9.25
C ARG A 26 4.97 0.80 -9.16
N LYS A 27 4.34 1.67 -8.36
CA LYS A 27 4.79 3.04 -8.16
C LYS A 27 6.14 3.12 -7.42
N VAL A 28 6.36 2.24 -6.46
CA VAL A 28 7.67 2.09 -5.78
C VAL A 28 8.73 1.65 -6.79
N ALA A 29 8.45 0.62 -7.59
CA ALA A 29 9.37 0.10 -8.60
C ALA A 29 9.72 1.15 -9.65
N GLU A 30 8.73 1.87 -10.18
CA GLU A 30 8.92 2.97 -11.16
C GLU A 30 9.82 4.08 -10.61
N ARG A 31 9.60 4.50 -9.33
CA ARG A 31 10.40 5.55 -8.70
C ARG A 31 11.84 5.12 -8.43
N LEU A 32 12.05 3.88 -8.00
CA LEU A 32 13.40 3.33 -7.82
C LEU A 32 14.13 3.23 -9.16
N ALA A 33 13.47 2.70 -10.19
CA ALA A 33 14.05 2.62 -11.54
C ALA A 33 14.33 4.03 -12.12
N GLY A 34 13.45 5.00 -11.91
CA GLY A 34 13.66 6.40 -12.30
C GLY A 34 14.86 7.07 -11.60
N LYS A 35 15.28 6.54 -10.46
CA LYS A 35 16.52 6.94 -9.75
C LYS A 35 17.75 6.16 -10.22
N GLY A 36 17.62 5.25 -11.19
CA GLY A 36 18.71 4.40 -11.66
C GLY A 36 19.07 3.27 -10.70
N LEU A 37 18.22 2.94 -9.73
CA LEU A 37 18.46 1.87 -8.76
C LEU A 37 17.97 0.52 -9.35
N PRO A 38 18.70 -0.58 -9.12
CA PRO A 38 18.31 -1.88 -9.61
C PRO A 38 17.08 -2.39 -8.84
N VAL A 39 16.05 -2.79 -9.58
CA VAL A 39 14.77 -3.25 -9.06
C VAL A 39 14.47 -4.66 -9.56
N ARG A 40 13.94 -5.50 -8.68
CA ARG A 40 13.34 -6.79 -9.01
C ARG A 40 11.88 -6.79 -8.60
N ILE A 41 10.99 -7.14 -9.52
CA ILE A 41 9.57 -7.30 -9.25
C ILE A 41 9.33 -8.67 -8.60
N GLY A 42 8.80 -8.68 -7.38
CA GLY A 42 8.33 -9.88 -6.70
C GLY A 42 6.87 -10.15 -7.08
N SER A 43 6.67 -11.09 -7.99
CA SER A 43 5.35 -11.56 -8.42
C SER A 43 5.39 -13.02 -8.82
N ARG A 44 4.23 -13.67 -8.90
CA ARG A 44 4.10 -15.09 -9.31
C ARG A 44 4.61 -15.36 -10.73
N ASN A 45 4.52 -14.37 -11.60
CA ASN A 45 4.87 -14.48 -13.03
C ASN A 45 6.19 -13.80 -13.40
N ALA A 46 7.03 -13.45 -12.40
CA ALA A 46 8.36 -12.88 -12.65
C ALA A 46 9.35 -13.98 -13.08
N ASP A 47 10.46 -13.62 -13.75
CA ASP A 47 11.54 -14.55 -14.10
C ASP A 47 12.11 -15.30 -12.88
N ARG A 48 12.11 -14.63 -11.72
CA ARG A 48 12.36 -15.22 -10.41
C ARG A 48 11.07 -15.04 -9.61
N PRO A 49 10.18 -16.05 -9.62
CA PRO A 49 8.88 -15.93 -9.01
C PRO A 49 8.98 -15.71 -7.51
N PHE A 50 8.03 -14.96 -6.98
CA PHE A 50 7.78 -14.81 -5.56
C PHE A 50 6.33 -15.19 -5.27
N VAL A 51 6.13 -16.18 -4.41
CA VAL A 51 4.82 -16.69 -4.00
C VAL A 51 4.80 -16.77 -2.48
N TRP A 52 3.85 -16.12 -1.82
CA TRP A 52 3.74 -16.12 -0.37
C TRP A 52 3.57 -17.54 0.19
N GLU A 53 2.75 -18.34 -0.46
CA GLU A 53 2.37 -19.69 -0.06
C GLU A 53 3.43 -20.76 -0.43
N ASP A 54 4.49 -20.36 -1.15
CA ASP A 54 5.57 -21.27 -1.56
C ASP A 54 6.95 -20.69 -1.17
N PRO A 55 7.44 -20.95 0.06
CA PRO A 55 8.74 -20.48 0.53
C PRO A 55 9.94 -20.94 -0.32
N ALA A 56 9.79 -22.01 -1.12
CA ALA A 56 10.86 -22.46 -2.02
C ALA A 56 11.21 -21.41 -3.09
N THR A 57 10.28 -20.48 -3.39
CA THR A 57 10.49 -19.39 -4.34
C THR A 57 11.31 -18.22 -3.76
N TRP A 58 11.35 -18.07 -2.45
CA TRP A 58 11.90 -16.88 -1.79
C TRP A 58 13.40 -16.71 -1.98
N ALA A 59 14.16 -17.80 -1.92
CA ALA A 59 15.62 -17.75 -2.07
C ALA A 59 16.04 -17.22 -3.45
N GLY A 60 15.38 -17.67 -4.52
CA GLY A 60 15.62 -17.17 -5.88
C GLY A 60 15.26 -15.70 -6.05
N ALA A 61 14.15 -15.27 -5.43
CA ALA A 61 13.73 -13.88 -5.45
C ALA A 61 14.69 -12.95 -4.70
N LEU A 62 15.37 -13.45 -3.64
CA LEU A 62 16.27 -12.67 -2.79
C LEU A 62 17.75 -12.67 -3.26
N GLU A 63 18.13 -13.41 -4.27
CA GLU A 63 19.51 -13.47 -4.75
C GLU A 63 20.02 -12.07 -5.15
N GLY A 64 21.07 -11.57 -4.48
CA GLY A 64 21.65 -10.24 -4.71
C GLY A 64 20.83 -9.07 -4.21
N VAL A 65 19.76 -9.32 -3.43
CA VAL A 65 18.88 -8.30 -2.86
C VAL A 65 19.48 -7.74 -1.58
N GLY A 66 19.40 -6.42 -1.42
CA GLY A 66 19.82 -5.72 -0.20
C GLY A 66 18.68 -5.06 0.56
N ALA A 67 17.58 -4.74 -0.14
CA ALA A 67 16.41 -4.10 0.41
C ALA A 67 15.12 -4.73 -0.14
N VAL A 68 14.05 -4.73 0.64
CA VAL A 68 12.75 -5.27 0.22
C VAL A 68 11.63 -4.30 0.58
N TYR A 69 10.76 -4.00 -0.38
CA TYR A 69 9.43 -3.47 -0.13
C TYR A 69 8.45 -4.62 -0.01
N ILE A 70 7.74 -4.68 1.11
CA ILE A 70 6.87 -5.80 1.47
C ILE A 70 5.41 -5.33 1.44
N THR A 71 4.60 -6.01 0.62
CA THR A 71 3.14 -5.95 0.68
C THR A 71 2.60 -7.37 0.80
N TYR A 72 1.58 -7.57 1.60
CA TYR A 72 0.90 -8.85 1.72
C TYR A 72 -0.46 -8.81 1.03
N TYR A 73 -0.87 -9.91 0.40
CA TYR A 73 -2.16 -10.05 -0.29
C TYR A 73 -2.93 -11.24 0.29
N PRO A 74 -4.25 -11.13 0.53
CA PRO A 74 -5.11 -9.99 0.16
C PRO A 74 -4.98 -8.77 1.07
N ASP A 75 -4.69 -8.97 2.35
CA ASP A 75 -4.49 -7.91 3.34
C ASP A 75 -3.66 -8.42 4.52
N LEU A 76 -2.75 -7.59 5.06
CA LEU A 76 -1.87 -7.96 6.18
C LEU A 76 -2.65 -8.22 7.46
N GLY A 77 -3.79 -7.58 7.65
CA GLY A 77 -4.68 -7.77 8.79
C GLY A 77 -5.41 -9.11 8.80
N PHE A 78 -5.40 -9.85 7.69
CA PHE A 78 -6.10 -11.13 7.59
C PHE A 78 -5.33 -12.27 8.26
N PRO A 79 -6.03 -13.35 8.69
CA PRO A 79 -5.40 -14.51 9.31
C PRO A 79 -4.24 -15.08 8.48
N GLY A 80 -3.10 -15.30 9.11
CA GLY A 80 -1.89 -15.81 8.48
C GLY A 80 -0.93 -14.74 7.91
N GLY A 81 -1.40 -13.48 7.73
CA GLY A 81 -0.57 -12.41 7.21
C GLY A 81 0.62 -12.07 8.09
N ALA A 82 0.38 -11.95 9.40
CA ALA A 82 1.43 -11.66 10.38
C ALA A 82 2.51 -12.75 10.41
N GLU A 83 2.10 -14.03 10.40
CA GLU A 83 3.00 -15.18 10.37
C GLU A 83 3.87 -15.17 9.10
N ALA A 84 3.24 -15.05 7.95
CA ALA A 84 3.93 -15.05 6.65
C ALA A 84 4.95 -13.90 6.54
N VAL A 85 4.59 -12.70 6.95
CA VAL A 85 5.50 -11.54 6.95
C VAL A 85 6.66 -11.75 7.92
N GLY A 86 6.42 -12.30 9.11
CA GLY A 86 7.47 -12.61 10.08
C GLY A 86 8.46 -13.64 9.56
N GLU A 87 7.96 -14.76 9.03
CA GLU A 87 8.78 -15.84 8.45
C GLU A 87 9.61 -15.32 7.27
N PHE A 88 8.98 -14.61 6.34
CA PHE A 88 9.68 -14.01 5.21
C PHE A 88 10.74 -13.00 5.65
N SER A 89 10.44 -12.16 6.63
CA SER A 89 11.38 -11.13 7.10
C SER A 89 12.64 -11.75 7.70
N ALA A 90 12.50 -12.77 8.54
CA ALA A 90 13.63 -13.52 9.09
C ALA A 90 14.43 -14.21 7.97
N PHE A 91 13.73 -14.82 7.00
CA PHE A 91 14.36 -15.46 5.84
C PHE A 91 15.13 -14.46 4.98
N ALA A 92 14.56 -13.29 4.71
CA ALA A 92 15.19 -12.23 3.92
C ALA A 92 16.48 -11.71 4.58
N VAL A 93 16.46 -11.48 5.89
CA VAL A 93 17.64 -11.06 6.66
C VAL A 93 18.73 -12.14 6.59
N ALA A 94 18.38 -13.42 6.76
CA ALA A 94 19.33 -14.53 6.64
C ALA A 94 19.95 -14.64 5.24
N HIS A 95 19.26 -14.16 4.19
CA HIS A 95 19.75 -14.13 2.80
C HIS A 95 20.39 -12.78 2.41
N GLY A 96 20.65 -11.89 3.37
CA GLY A 96 21.43 -10.67 3.17
C GLY A 96 20.63 -9.42 2.78
N ALA A 97 19.31 -9.51 2.72
CA ALA A 97 18.42 -8.34 2.60
C ALA A 97 18.21 -7.73 3.98
N ARG A 98 18.92 -6.65 4.27
CA ARG A 98 18.90 -6.04 5.60
C ARG A 98 17.84 -4.95 5.78
N ARG A 99 17.48 -4.22 4.71
CA ARG A 99 16.51 -3.15 4.77
C ARG A 99 15.14 -3.64 4.35
N LEU A 100 14.18 -3.59 5.27
CA LEU A 100 12.81 -4.03 5.03
C LEU A 100 11.84 -2.84 5.24
N VAL A 101 11.02 -2.56 4.23
CA VAL A 101 9.97 -1.53 4.30
C VAL A 101 8.62 -2.22 4.12
N LEU A 102 7.81 -2.23 5.16
CA LEU A 102 6.51 -2.91 5.18
C LEU A 102 5.36 -1.91 4.97
N LEU A 103 4.49 -2.19 4.02
CA LEU A 103 3.18 -1.54 3.93
C LEU A 103 2.22 -2.22 4.90
N SER A 104 1.60 -1.43 5.76
CA SER A 104 0.66 -1.85 6.80
C SER A 104 -0.60 -0.99 6.79
N GLY A 105 -1.65 -1.46 7.45
CA GLY A 105 -2.94 -0.78 7.58
C GLY A 105 -3.11 -0.07 8.92
N ARG A 106 -3.75 1.11 8.91
CA ARG A 106 -4.13 1.83 10.13
C ARG A 106 -5.34 1.17 10.78
N GLY A 107 -5.32 1.09 12.12
CA GLY A 107 -6.44 0.58 12.90
C GLY A 107 -6.63 -0.94 12.86
N GLU A 108 -5.72 -1.69 12.24
CA GLU A 108 -5.79 -3.14 12.05
C GLU A 108 -4.84 -3.87 12.98
N GLU A 109 -5.39 -4.54 14.00
CA GLU A 109 -4.58 -5.27 15.00
C GLU A 109 -3.75 -6.40 14.36
N GLY A 110 -4.33 -7.11 13.38
CA GLY A 110 -3.61 -8.16 12.63
C GLY A 110 -2.41 -7.61 11.85
N ALA A 111 -2.55 -6.43 11.23
CA ALA A 111 -1.46 -5.77 10.53
C ALA A 111 -0.35 -5.33 11.51
N GLN A 112 -0.72 -4.81 12.69
CA GLN A 112 0.24 -4.45 13.73
C GLN A 112 1.01 -5.67 14.25
N ALA A 113 0.35 -6.83 14.37
CA ALA A 113 1.03 -8.08 14.71
C ALA A 113 2.10 -8.46 13.67
N GLY A 114 1.82 -8.25 12.38
CA GLY A 114 2.80 -8.44 11.30
C GLY A 114 3.98 -7.48 11.37
N GLU A 115 3.71 -6.22 11.76
CA GLU A 115 4.78 -5.22 11.99
C GLU A 115 5.74 -5.69 13.10
N GLU A 116 5.22 -6.15 14.24
CA GLU A 116 6.06 -6.61 15.34
C GLU A 116 6.91 -7.82 14.92
N LYS A 117 6.32 -8.79 14.22
CA LYS A 117 7.08 -9.95 13.71
C LYS A 117 8.18 -9.55 12.72
N MET A 118 7.95 -8.56 11.85
CA MET A 118 9.02 -8.02 11.01
C MET A 118 10.12 -7.35 11.84
N LYS A 119 9.78 -6.56 12.85
CA LYS A 119 10.76 -5.89 13.74
C LYS A 119 11.65 -6.89 14.47
N GLU A 120 11.08 -8.04 14.87
CA GLU A 120 11.82 -9.13 15.53
C GLU A 120 12.84 -9.82 14.61
N SER A 121 12.75 -9.67 13.30
CA SER A 121 13.69 -10.27 12.34
C SER A 121 15.12 -9.76 12.42
N GLY A 122 15.36 -8.64 13.10
CA GLY A 122 16.66 -7.98 13.18
C GLY A 122 17.03 -7.16 11.95
N ALA A 123 16.05 -6.83 11.10
CA ALA A 123 16.23 -5.97 9.94
C ALA A 123 16.38 -4.48 10.34
N ASP A 124 16.96 -3.71 9.42
CA ASP A 124 16.84 -2.25 9.37
C ASP A 124 15.44 -1.92 8.84
N TRP A 125 14.44 -1.93 9.71
CA TRP A 125 13.05 -1.89 9.32
C TRP A 125 12.47 -0.48 9.25
N THR A 126 11.46 -0.30 8.40
CA THR A 126 10.53 0.84 8.40
C THR A 126 9.11 0.35 8.14
N VAL A 127 8.13 0.87 8.86
CA VAL A 127 6.70 0.59 8.64
C VAL A 127 6.05 1.81 8.01
N VAL A 128 5.30 1.58 6.94
CA VAL A 128 4.46 2.57 6.26
C VAL A 128 3.01 2.14 6.51
N ARG A 129 2.37 2.74 7.52
CA ARG A 129 1.03 2.40 7.98
C ARG A 129 0.03 3.37 7.34
N ALA A 130 -0.73 2.90 6.36
CA ALA A 130 -1.56 3.74 5.51
C ALA A 130 -3.04 3.72 5.89
N SER A 131 -3.74 4.85 5.68
CA SER A 131 -5.19 4.94 5.63
C SER A 131 -5.72 4.34 4.33
N TRP A 132 -7.05 4.33 4.12
CA TRP A 132 -7.68 3.90 2.87
C TRP A 132 -7.12 4.65 1.68
N PHE A 133 -6.88 3.91 0.56
CA PHE A 133 -6.24 4.49 -0.63
C PHE A 133 -7.25 5.21 -1.51
N ASN A 134 -6.89 6.41 -1.98
CA ASN A 134 -7.62 7.10 -3.06
C ASN A 134 -7.81 6.17 -4.27
N GLN A 135 -6.79 5.38 -4.61
CA GLN A 135 -6.77 4.50 -5.78
C GLN A 135 -7.74 3.32 -5.69
N ASN A 136 -8.44 3.13 -4.59
CA ASN A 136 -9.54 2.18 -4.52
C ASN A 136 -10.71 2.58 -5.43
N PHE A 137 -10.81 3.87 -5.81
CA PHE A 137 -11.88 4.39 -6.65
C PHE A 137 -11.58 4.34 -8.16
N ASN A 138 -10.33 4.09 -8.57
CA ASN A 138 -9.98 4.07 -10.00
C ASN A 138 -9.29 2.78 -10.48
N GLU A 139 -8.95 1.85 -9.61
CA GLU A 139 -8.25 0.62 -9.99
C GLU A 139 -8.54 -0.59 -9.08
N SER A 140 -9.67 -0.58 -8.35
CA SER A 140 -10.05 -1.67 -7.46
C SER A 140 -11.57 -1.78 -7.35
N PHE A 141 -12.04 -2.35 -6.26
CA PHE A 141 -13.43 -2.72 -6.02
C PHE A 141 -14.45 -1.55 -6.09
N PHE A 142 -13.99 -0.29 -6.01
CA PHE A 142 -14.88 0.85 -6.21
C PHE A 142 -14.88 1.40 -7.65
N LEU A 143 -14.05 0.88 -8.56
CA LEU A 143 -14.03 1.36 -9.94
C LEU A 143 -15.37 1.16 -10.64
N GLU A 144 -15.93 -0.05 -10.61
CA GLU A 144 -17.22 -0.35 -11.24
C GLU A 144 -18.38 0.48 -10.65
N PRO A 145 -18.52 0.63 -9.31
CA PRO A 145 -19.45 1.58 -8.70
C PRO A 145 -19.31 3.02 -9.21
N VAL A 146 -18.08 3.53 -9.35
CA VAL A 146 -17.84 4.88 -9.89
C VAL A 146 -18.26 4.97 -11.37
N LEU A 147 -17.97 3.95 -12.17
CA LEU A 147 -18.41 3.88 -13.57
C LEU A 147 -19.95 3.82 -13.67
N ALA A 148 -20.61 3.09 -12.78
CA ALA A 148 -22.06 3.03 -12.70
C ALA A 148 -22.70 4.35 -12.21
N GLY A 149 -21.93 5.20 -11.51
CA GLY A 149 -22.43 6.46 -10.93
C GLY A 149 -23.06 6.29 -9.54
N GLU A 150 -22.89 5.13 -8.89
CA GLU A 150 -23.51 4.82 -7.61
C GLU A 150 -22.52 4.12 -6.65
N LEU A 151 -22.26 4.74 -5.50
CA LEU A 151 -21.47 4.17 -4.42
C LEU A 151 -22.40 3.66 -3.31
N ALA A 152 -22.93 2.44 -3.48
CA ALA A 152 -23.77 1.80 -2.48
C ALA A 152 -22.89 1.10 -1.43
N LEU A 153 -22.66 1.74 -0.29
CA LEU A 153 -21.71 1.30 0.72
C LEU A 153 -22.25 1.36 2.15
N PRO A 154 -21.83 0.43 3.03
CA PRO A 154 -22.30 0.34 4.42
C PRO A 154 -21.47 1.21 5.36
N THR A 155 -21.19 2.47 4.98
CA THR A 155 -20.24 3.32 5.69
C THR A 155 -20.90 4.36 6.60
N GLY A 156 -22.23 4.55 6.48
CA GLY A 156 -22.97 5.55 7.27
C GLY A 156 -22.32 6.92 7.18
N ASP A 157 -22.12 7.54 8.34
CA ASP A 157 -21.48 8.86 8.49
C ASP A 157 -19.96 8.75 8.78
N ALA A 158 -19.35 7.57 8.61
CA ALA A 158 -17.92 7.39 8.85
C ALA A 158 -17.10 8.32 7.95
N VAL A 159 -16.05 8.89 8.54
CA VAL A 159 -15.09 9.74 7.84
C VAL A 159 -13.70 9.10 7.87
N GLU A 160 -13.00 9.17 6.74
CA GLU A 160 -11.67 8.62 6.56
C GLU A 160 -10.71 9.66 5.99
N PRO A 161 -9.46 9.65 6.42
CA PRO A 161 -8.42 10.50 5.85
C PRO A 161 -7.73 9.78 4.68
N PHE A 162 -8.45 9.55 3.58
CA PHE A 162 -7.96 8.82 2.41
C PHE A 162 -6.58 9.30 1.97
N VAL A 163 -5.66 8.36 1.70
CA VAL A 163 -4.27 8.64 1.32
C VAL A 163 -4.01 8.28 -0.14
N ASP A 164 -3.19 9.10 -0.82
CA ASP A 164 -2.76 8.81 -2.18
C ASP A 164 -1.62 7.78 -2.18
N THR A 165 -1.71 6.76 -3.05
CA THR A 165 -0.64 5.77 -3.21
C THR A 165 0.66 6.38 -3.75
N ASP A 166 0.64 7.58 -4.32
CA ASP A 166 1.85 8.31 -4.66
C ASP A 166 2.62 8.76 -3.41
N ASP A 167 1.92 9.21 -2.36
CA ASP A 167 2.53 9.54 -1.07
C ASP A 167 3.10 8.29 -0.40
N ILE A 168 2.36 7.17 -0.44
CA ILE A 168 2.83 5.88 0.08
C ILE A 168 4.12 5.47 -0.63
N ALA A 169 4.15 5.54 -1.96
CA ALA A 169 5.31 5.16 -2.75
C ALA A 169 6.51 6.08 -2.49
N ASP A 170 6.28 7.39 -2.37
CA ASP A 170 7.36 8.36 -2.06
C ASP A 170 7.98 8.08 -0.69
N VAL A 171 7.15 7.83 0.34
CA VAL A 171 7.64 7.47 1.69
C VAL A 171 8.38 6.15 1.68
N ALA A 172 7.83 5.13 1.00
CA ALA A 172 8.48 3.83 0.88
C ALA A 172 9.84 3.92 0.18
N VAL A 173 9.94 4.68 -0.91
CA VAL A 173 11.21 4.89 -1.63
C VAL A 173 12.21 5.66 -0.77
N ALA A 174 11.79 6.69 -0.04
CA ALA A 174 12.65 7.40 0.91
C ALA A 174 13.21 6.44 1.96
N ALA A 175 12.35 5.56 2.53
CA ALA A 175 12.74 4.56 3.51
C ALA A 175 13.66 3.48 2.95
N LEU A 176 13.47 3.07 1.70
CA LEU A 176 14.34 2.09 1.02
C LEU A 176 15.74 2.66 0.71
N THR A 177 15.86 3.98 0.60
CA THR A 177 17.09 4.62 0.13
C THR A 177 17.81 5.49 1.16
N GLY A 178 17.17 5.80 2.29
CA GLY A 178 17.72 6.70 3.32
C GLY A 178 17.78 6.05 4.70
N ASP A 179 18.91 6.20 5.41
CA ASP A 179 19.11 5.57 6.73
C ASP A 179 18.32 6.26 7.85
N GLN A 180 17.93 7.54 7.67
CA GLN A 180 17.15 8.31 8.63
C GLN A 180 15.74 7.74 8.91
N HIS A 181 15.29 6.81 8.09
CA HIS A 181 13.98 6.15 8.20
C HIS A 181 14.03 4.82 8.96
N ILE A 182 15.22 4.30 9.28
CA ILE A 182 15.40 3.05 10.00
C ILE A 182 14.77 3.15 11.40
N GLY A 183 14.00 2.14 11.79
CA GLY A 183 13.34 2.08 13.09
C GLY A 183 12.14 3.02 13.22
N LYS A 184 11.58 3.50 12.09
CA LYS A 184 10.44 4.41 12.07
C LYS A 184 9.16 3.70 11.64
N THR A 185 8.05 4.09 12.27
CA THR A 185 6.69 3.84 11.78
C THR A 185 6.09 5.17 11.36
N TYR A 186 5.74 5.29 10.08
CA TYR A 186 5.05 6.45 9.56
C TYR A 186 3.58 6.11 9.35
N GLU A 187 2.70 6.78 10.06
CA GLU A 187 1.26 6.73 9.79
C GLU A 187 0.90 7.75 8.73
N LEU A 188 0.30 7.29 7.64
CA LEU A 188 0.00 8.12 6.47
C LEU A 188 -1.49 8.36 6.33
N SER A 189 -1.85 9.62 6.17
CA SER A 189 -3.20 10.05 5.82
C SER A 189 -3.16 11.15 4.76
N GLY A 190 -4.30 11.37 4.10
CA GLY A 190 -4.51 12.61 3.33
C GLY A 190 -4.67 13.82 4.24
N PRO A 191 -4.84 15.02 3.67
CA PRO A 191 -4.82 16.28 4.43
C PRO A 191 -6.15 16.60 5.11
N ARG A 192 -7.21 15.85 4.86
CA ARG A 192 -8.57 16.10 5.43
C ARG A 192 -9.35 14.80 5.61
N LEU A 193 -10.31 14.85 6.53
CA LEU A 193 -11.31 13.80 6.70
C LEU A 193 -12.40 13.96 5.65
N LEU A 194 -12.80 12.88 5.00
CA LEU A 194 -13.86 12.82 4.03
C LEU A 194 -14.84 11.72 4.38
N SER A 195 -16.13 12.03 4.36
CA SER A 195 -17.18 11.03 4.29
C SER A 195 -17.25 10.43 2.88
N PHE A 196 -17.89 9.29 2.72
CA PHE A 196 -18.10 8.71 1.38
C PHE A 196 -19.06 9.56 0.52
N GLN A 197 -19.91 10.38 1.16
CA GLN A 197 -20.68 11.41 0.47
C GLN A 197 -19.76 12.53 -0.09
N ASP A 198 -18.74 12.96 0.69
CA ASP A 198 -17.75 13.93 0.20
C ASP A 198 -16.95 13.35 -0.96
N VAL A 199 -16.57 12.08 -0.87
CA VAL A 199 -15.89 11.36 -1.96
C VAL A 199 -16.73 11.34 -3.23
N ALA A 200 -18.01 10.97 -3.15
CA ALA A 200 -18.92 11.00 -4.29
C ALA A 200 -19.02 12.41 -4.91
N THR A 201 -19.07 13.45 -4.05
CA THR A 201 -19.07 14.84 -4.48
C THR A 201 -17.78 15.23 -5.23
N GLU A 202 -16.60 14.85 -4.72
CA GLU A 202 -15.33 15.13 -5.39
C GLU A 202 -15.20 14.38 -6.72
N LEU A 203 -15.65 13.13 -6.77
CA LEU A 203 -15.68 12.35 -8.02
C LEU A 203 -16.63 12.96 -9.05
N SER A 204 -17.82 13.41 -8.62
CA SER A 204 -18.77 14.10 -9.49
C SER A 204 -18.19 15.37 -10.10
N LYS A 205 -17.51 16.19 -9.27
CA LYS A 205 -16.83 17.41 -9.75
C LYS A 205 -15.73 17.10 -10.77
N ALA A 206 -14.92 16.05 -10.52
CA ALA A 206 -13.80 15.71 -11.37
C ALA A 206 -14.24 15.11 -12.72
N THR A 207 -15.31 14.31 -12.72
CA THR A 207 -15.80 13.61 -13.92
C THR A 207 -16.83 14.43 -14.72
N GLY A 208 -17.45 15.44 -14.10
CA GLY A 208 -18.60 16.16 -14.68
C GLY A 208 -19.88 15.30 -14.76
N ARG A 209 -19.91 14.14 -14.08
CA ARG A 209 -21.03 13.21 -14.01
C ARG A 209 -21.68 13.28 -12.63
N ASP A 210 -22.94 12.85 -12.53
CA ASP A 210 -23.58 12.63 -11.24
C ASP A 210 -23.15 11.28 -10.68
N ILE A 211 -22.46 11.28 -9.54
CA ILE A 211 -22.04 10.10 -8.78
C ILE A 211 -22.62 10.24 -7.38
N SER A 212 -23.52 9.34 -7.03
CA SER A 212 -24.27 9.39 -5.79
C SER A 212 -23.72 8.41 -4.75
N TYR A 213 -23.67 8.82 -3.49
CA TYR A 213 -23.48 7.91 -2.36
C TYR A 213 -24.85 7.40 -1.89
N ILE A 214 -24.98 6.08 -1.76
CA ILE A 214 -26.19 5.42 -1.31
C ILE A 214 -25.86 4.63 -0.04
N PRO A 215 -26.29 5.09 1.15
CA PRO A 215 -26.06 4.34 2.38
C PRO A 215 -26.89 3.05 2.36
N VAL A 216 -26.24 1.92 2.59
CA VAL A 216 -26.87 0.60 2.70
C VAL A 216 -26.54 -0.03 4.05
N SER A 217 -27.31 -1.02 4.47
CA SER A 217 -26.94 -1.80 5.66
C SER A 217 -25.78 -2.75 5.35
N ILE A 218 -25.04 -3.16 6.40
CA ILE A 218 -23.95 -4.14 6.25
C ILE A 218 -24.47 -5.47 5.71
N ASP A 219 -25.69 -5.85 6.09
CA ASP A 219 -26.32 -7.11 5.65
C ASP A 219 -26.74 -7.04 4.17
N ASP A 220 -27.28 -5.91 3.71
CA ASP A 220 -27.61 -5.71 2.29
C ASP A 220 -26.33 -5.69 1.44
N TYR A 221 -25.25 -5.05 1.94
CA TYR A 221 -23.96 -5.04 1.24
C TYR A 221 -23.37 -6.45 1.15
N ARG A 222 -23.41 -7.23 2.24
CA ARG A 222 -22.96 -8.64 2.25
C ARG A 222 -23.77 -9.51 1.28
N ALA A 223 -25.08 -9.30 1.22
CA ALA A 223 -25.94 -10.01 0.27
C ALA A 223 -25.59 -9.68 -1.19
N ALA A 224 -25.34 -8.39 -1.49
CA ALA A 224 -24.92 -7.95 -2.82
C ALA A 224 -23.55 -8.53 -3.22
N LEU A 225 -22.57 -8.56 -2.30
CA LEU A 225 -21.27 -9.19 -2.56
C LEU A 225 -21.45 -10.68 -2.93
N ALA A 226 -22.27 -11.42 -2.17
CA ALA A 226 -22.53 -12.83 -2.41
C ALA A 226 -23.21 -13.05 -3.78
N GLU A 227 -24.19 -12.22 -4.14
CA GLU A 227 -24.90 -12.30 -5.43
C GLU A 227 -23.95 -12.08 -6.62
N HIS A 228 -22.98 -11.18 -6.46
CA HIS A 228 -21.96 -10.89 -7.48
C HIS A 228 -20.71 -11.77 -7.39
N GLY A 229 -20.71 -12.82 -6.54
CA GLY A 229 -19.57 -13.74 -6.38
C GLY A 229 -18.31 -13.09 -5.82
N GLN A 230 -18.47 -11.96 -5.08
CA GLN A 230 -17.37 -11.26 -4.42
C GLN A 230 -17.17 -11.80 -3.00
N PRO A 231 -15.94 -11.72 -2.45
CA PRO A 231 -15.67 -12.15 -1.08
C PRO A 231 -16.51 -11.35 -0.06
N VAL A 232 -17.32 -12.06 0.74
CA VAL A 232 -18.18 -11.44 1.75
C VAL A 232 -17.41 -10.84 2.91
N GLU A 233 -16.15 -11.25 3.08
CA GLU A 233 -15.19 -10.73 4.07
C GLU A 233 -14.93 -9.22 3.90
N PHE A 234 -15.17 -8.66 2.71
CA PHE A 234 -15.12 -7.22 2.52
C PHE A 234 -16.18 -6.47 3.35
N ALA A 235 -17.35 -7.08 3.59
CA ALA A 235 -18.34 -6.47 4.49
C ALA A 235 -17.82 -6.42 5.93
N ASP A 236 -17.10 -7.46 6.37
CA ASP A 236 -16.52 -7.52 7.72
C ASP A 236 -15.40 -6.47 7.88
N LEU A 237 -14.61 -6.24 6.82
CA LEU A 237 -13.58 -5.20 6.82
C LEU A 237 -14.20 -3.80 7.02
N PHE A 238 -15.31 -3.47 6.35
CA PHE A 238 -16.03 -2.21 6.58
C PHE A 238 -16.47 -2.07 8.05
N GLY A 239 -17.04 -3.13 8.62
CA GLY A 239 -17.45 -3.13 10.03
C GLY A 239 -16.29 -2.95 11.01
N LEU A 240 -15.10 -3.46 10.65
CA LEU A 240 -13.92 -3.41 11.50
C LEU A 240 -13.25 -2.03 11.52
N ILE A 241 -13.09 -1.39 10.35
CA ILE A 241 -12.22 -0.20 10.23
C ILE A 241 -12.97 1.12 10.07
N LEU A 242 -14.27 1.10 9.76
CA LEU A 242 -15.09 2.31 9.63
C LEU A 242 -15.93 2.60 10.89
N ASP A 243 -15.48 2.16 12.04
CA ASP A 243 -16.09 2.43 13.36
C ASP A 243 -15.69 3.80 13.95
N GLY A 244 -14.94 4.61 13.19
CA GLY A 244 -14.41 5.91 13.62
C GLY A 244 -13.00 5.85 14.22
N ARG A 245 -12.41 4.65 14.39
CA ARG A 245 -11.06 4.51 14.97
C ARG A 245 -9.98 5.24 14.18
N ASN A 246 -10.16 5.42 12.87
CA ASN A 246 -9.24 6.10 11.98
C ASN A 246 -9.64 7.56 11.65
N ALA A 247 -10.71 8.08 12.25
CA ALA A 247 -11.27 9.40 11.96
C ALA A 247 -10.42 10.55 12.53
N TYR A 248 -9.11 10.54 12.27
CA TYR A 248 -8.17 11.61 12.64
C TYR A 248 -7.00 11.69 11.66
N LEU A 249 -6.44 12.89 11.50
CA LEU A 249 -5.29 13.15 10.65
C LEU A 249 -3.99 12.75 11.35
N VAL A 250 -3.02 12.32 10.54
CA VAL A 250 -1.64 12.03 10.95
C VAL A 250 -0.65 12.68 10.00
N HIS A 251 0.60 12.83 10.41
CA HIS A 251 1.59 13.66 9.72
C HIS A 251 2.77 12.89 9.12
N GLY A 252 2.65 11.56 8.97
CA GLY A 252 3.76 10.73 8.52
C GLY A 252 4.32 11.07 7.14
N VAL A 253 3.51 11.64 6.23
CA VAL A 253 4.00 12.14 4.93
C VAL A 253 4.91 13.36 5.15
N GLU A 254 4.48 14.30 5.98
CA GLU A 254 5.28 15.50 6.31
C GLU A 254 6.57 15.13 7.06
N GLU A 255 6.48 14.21 8.00
CA GLU A 255 7.62 13.72 8.78
C GLU A 255 8.66 13.01 7.91
N ALA A 256 8.21 12.19 6.96
CA ALA A 256 9.11 11.44 6.10
C ALA A 256 9.68 12.27 4.95
N LEU A 257 8.87 13.19 4.37
CA LEU A 257 9.18 13.84 3.09
C LEU A 257 9.32 15.36 3.17
N GLY A 258 8.96 16.00 4.30
CA GLY A 258 9.00 17.46 4.45
C GLY A 258 7.98 18.21 3.60
N ARG A 259 6.95 17.52 3.07
CA ARG A 259 5.86 18.10 2.27
C ARG A 259 4.50 17.60 2.74
N LYS A 260 3.46 18.35 2.43
CA LYS A 260 2.07 17.93 2.69
C LYS A 260 1.68 16.71 1.83
N PRO A 261 0.75 15.87 2.32
CA PRO A 261 0.14 14.82 1.51
C PRO A 261 -0.71 15.41 0.38
N ARG A 262 -0.92 14.61 -0.67
CA ARG A 262 -1.81 14.96 -1.79
C ARG A 262 -3.27 14.94 -1.32
N ASP A 263 -4.06 15.88 -1.83
CA ASP A 263 -5.49 15.92 -1.56
C ASP A 263 -6.27 14.95 -2.47
N PHE A 264 -7.39 14.43 -1.99
CA PHE A 264 -8.27 13.55 -2.76
C PHE A 264 -8.75 14.23 -4.06
N SER A 265 -9.01 15.55 -4.03
CA SER A 265 -9.43 16.30 -5.22
C SER A 265 -8.35 16.35 -6.31
N ASP A 266 -7.06 16.36 -5.95
CA ASP A 266 -5.97 16.27 -6.92
C ASP A 266 -5.91 14.89 -7.58
N PHE A 267 -6.05 13.83 -6.78
CA PHE A 267 -6.19 12.47 -7.28
C PHE A 267 -7.39 12.34 -8.24
N ALA A 268 -8.57 12.81 -7.81
CA ALA A 268 -9.80 12.69 -8.61
C ALA A 268 -9.67 13.40 -9.95
N ARG A 269 -9.09 14.62 -9.97
CA ARG A 269 -8.81 15.36 -11.21
C ARG A 269 -7.87 14.60 -12.14
N ASP A 270 -6.76 14.08 -11.62
CA ASP A 270 -5.74 13.40 -12.42
C ASP A 270 -6.27 12.06 -12.95
N ALA A 271 -7.05 11.33 -12.16
CA ALA A 271 -7.71 10.10 -12.58
C ALA A 271 -8.78 10.37 -13.66
N ALA A 272 -9.59 11.41 -13.52
CA ALA A 272 -10.55 11.81 -14.56
C ALA A 272 -9.84 12.19 -15.86
N ALA A 273 -8.73 12.93 -15.79
CA ALA A 273 -7.92 13.31 -16.95
C ALA A 273 -7.29 12.09 -17.66
N SER A 274 -7.02 10.99 -16.96
CA SER A 274 -6.54 9.74 -17.56
C SER A 274 -7.60 8.99 -18.37
N GLY A 275 -8.88 9.36 -18.23
CA GLY A 275 -10.01 8.70 -18.88
C GLY A 275 -10.47 7.41 -18.22
N VAL A 276 -9.95 7.04 -17.06
CA VAL A 276 -10.29 5.78 -16.37
C VAL A 276 -11.77 5.67 -16.01
N TRP A 277 -12.47 6.81 -15.87
CA TRP A 277 -13.90 6.88 -15.56
C TRP A 277 -14.77 7.29 -16.77
N ASN A 278 -14.23 7.26 -17.98
CA ASN A 278 -15.01 7.50 -19.19
C ASN A 278 -15.95 6.31 -19.45
N VAL A 279 -17.21 6.58 -19.70
CA VAL A 279 -18.28 5.62 -20.04
C VAL A 279 -18.88 5.93 -21.38
#